data_bc37432a38ed2156526aa104773eb7ce
#
_entry.id   bc37432a38ed2156526aa104773eb7ce
#
_cell.length_a   1.000
_cell.length_b   1.000
_cell.length_c   1.000
_cell.angle_alpha   90.00
_cell.angle_beta   90.00
_cell.angle_gamma   90.00
#
_symmetry.space_group_name_H-M   'P 1'
#
loop_
_entity.id
_entity.type
_entity.pdbx_description
1 polymer ?
#
loop_
_entity_poly.entity_id
_entity_poly.type
_entity_poly.pdbx_seq_one_letter_code
_entity_poly.pdbx_strand_id
1 'polypeptide(L)'
;MYKQLQQRGMESPPTNISMLRKMKEDGVPIACLTAYDASFAQLVDMAGTDVVLVGDSLGMVVQGHDTTVPVTVGDIIYHTAMVARGLTHAFLISDMPFMSYTTPEQALDNSVRLMQEGGAMMVKLEGNEGQIVVVEYLAQHDIPVCAHLGLRPQSVHKIGSFKVQGRDKAIAKQMAQDAKTLQSAGADIILLECVPNEVGQDITELVDVPVIGIGAGPHVDGQILVLYDVLGITQGRLPRFVKNF
;
A
#
# COMPACT_ATOMS: atom_id res chain seq x y z
N MET A 1 13.72 -3.25 25.75
CA MET A 1 12.95 -2.93 24.55
C MET A 1 13.84 -2.88 23.31
N TYR A 2 14.80 -1.95 23.19
CA TYR A 2 15.70 -1.83 22.01
C TYR A 2 16.50 -3.09 21.67
N LYS A 3 17.06 -3.81 22.65
CA LYS A 3 17.82 -5.05 22.40
C LYS A 3 16.96 -6.20 21.85
N GLN A 4 15.69 -6.29 22.22
CA GLN A 4 14.78 -7.31 21.68
C GLN A 4 14.33 -7.01 20.26
N LEU A 5 14.22 -5.72 19.88
CA LEU A 5 13.92 -5.30 18.52
C LEU A 5 15.14 -5.54 17.59
N GLN A 6 16.35 -5.24 18.07
CA GLN A 6 17.58 -5.55 17.35
C GLN A 6 17.79 -7.05 17.14
N GLN A 7 17.43 -7.89 18.11
CA GLN A 7 17.53 -9.34 18.00
C GLN A 7 16.50 -9.90 16.99
N ARG A 8 15.28 -9.36 16.94
CA ARG A 8 14.29 -9.73 15.90
C ARG A 8 14.77 -9.42 14.50
N GLY A 9 15.38 -8.26 14.27
CA GLY A 9 15.89 -7.87 12.97
C GLY A 9 17.14 -8.62 12.49
N MET A 10 17.84 -9.33 13.37
CA MET A 10 19.10 -10.04 13.02
C MET A 10 18.90 -11.55 12.76
N GLU A 11 17.76 -12.13 13.14
CA GLU A 11 17.54 -13.58 13.06
C GLU A 11 16.45 -13.99 12.05
N SER A 12 15.66 -13.06 11.52
CA SER A 12 14.60 -13.35 10.55
C SER A 12 15.07 -13.11 9.12
N PRO A 13 14.72 -13.99 8.16
CA PRO A 13 14.95 -13.69 6.74
C PRO A 13 14.12 -12.48 6.32
N PRO A 14 14.55 -11.73 5.28
CA PRO A 14 13.74 -10.64 4.73
C PRO A 14 12.34 -11.10 4.34
N THR A 15 11.36 -10.27 4.67
CA THR A 15 9.95 -10.52 4.34
C THR A 15 9.76 -10.61 2.82
N ASN A 16 8.94 -11.56 2.39
CA ASN A 16 8.60 -11.76 0.98
C ASN A 16 7.10 -12.10 0.83
N ILE A 17 6.61 -12.15 -0.41
CA ILE A 17 5.20 -12.40 -0.72
C ILE A 17 4.70 -13.72 -0.10
N SER A 18 5.50 -14.79 -0.17
CA SER A 18 5.12 -16.09 0.39
C SER A 18 4.95 -16.04 1.91
N MET A 19 5.81 -15.27 2.59
CA MET A 19 5.67 -15.03 4.03
C MET A 19 4.42 -14.22 4.35
N LEU A 20 4.10 -13.18 3.58
CA LEU A 20 2.87 -12.40 3.79
C LEU A 20 1.61 -13.25 3.59
N ARG A 21 1.59 -14.11 2.57
CA ARG A 21 0.51 -15.09 2.36
C ARG A 21 0.41 -16.06 3.54
N LYS A 22 1.54 -16.56 4.04
CA LYS A 22 1.58 -17.43 5.20
C LYS A 22 1.07 -16.75 6.47
N MET A 23 1.39 -15.45 6.67
CA MET A 23 0.86 -14.69 7.80
C MET A 23 -0.67 -14.60 7.75
N LYS A 24 -1.27 -14.38 6.57
CA LYS A 24 -2.74 -14.44 6.39
C LYS A 24 -3.29 -15.82 6.77
N GLU A 25 -2.73 -16.90 6.22
CA GLU A 25 -3.15 -18.27 6.52
C GLU A 25 -3.10 -18.61 8.03
N ASP A 26 -2.06 -18.12 8.71
CA ASP A 26 -1.84 -18.36 10.14
C ASP A 26 -2.60 -17.36 11.05
N GLY A 27 -3.28 -16.36 10.48
CA GLY A 27 -3.96 -15.29 11.22
C GLY A 27 -2.98 -14.37 11.97
N VAL A 28 -1.74 -14.24 11.48
CA VAL A 28 -0.71 -13.35 12.05
C VAL A 28 -0.85 -11.96 11.43
N PRO A 29 -1.12 -10.90 12.24
CA PRO A 29 -1.29 -9.56 11.71
C PRO A 29 -0.04 -9.02 11.00
N ILE A 30 -0.23 -8.40 9.83
CA ILE A 30 0.83 -7.76 9.05
C ILE A 30 0.92 -6.29 9.43
N ALA A 31 2.08 -5.86 9.95
CA ALA A 31 2.33 -4.48 10.32
C ALA A 31 2.92 -3.70 9.14
N CYS A 32 2.24 -2.62 8.72
CA CYS A 32 2.68 -1.82 7.58
C CYS A 32 2.77 -0.33 7.94
N LEU A 33 3.80 0.35 7.42
CA LEU A 33 3.96 1.81 7.54
C LEU A 33 4.47 2.39 6.23
N THR A 34 4.20 3.68 6.00
CA THR A 34 4.93 4.41 4.95
C THR A 34 6.29 4.86 5.45
N ALA A 35 7.25 5.01 4.55
CA ALA A 35 8.50 5.74 4.80
C ALA A 35 8.93 6.46 3.52
N TYR A 36 9.73 7.52 3.65
CA TYR A 36 10.10 8.37 2.52
C TYR A 36 11.59 8.69 2.45
N ASP A 37 12.38 8.22 3.41
CA ASP A 37 13.85 8.36 3.46
C ASP A 37 14.51 7.19 4.19
N ALA A 38 15.83 7.10 4.09
CA ALA A 38 16.61 6.00 4.64
C ALA A 38 16.60 5.93 6.17
N SER A 39 16.56 7.08 6.86
CA SER A 39 16.60 7.13 8.32
C SER A 39 15.30 6.62 8.93
N PHE A 40 14.15 7.09 8.43
CA PHE A 40 12.85 6.56 8.84
C PHE A 40 12.64 5.11 8.40
N ALA A 41 13.11 4.74 7.19
CA ALA A 41 13.07 3.34 6.74
C ALA A 41 13.81 2.42 7.72
N GLN A 42 15.03 2.76 8.11
CA GLN A 42 15.79 1.99 9.10
C GLN A 42 15.07 1.91 10.45
N LEU A 43 14.47 3.02 10.89
CA LEU A 43 13.75 3.05 12.17
C LEU A 43 12.54 2.12 12.18
N VAL A 44 11.71 2.15 11.13
CA VAL A 44 10.51 1.29 11.03
C VAL A 44 10.89 -0.17 10.81
N ASP A 45 11.95 -0.45 10.05
CA ASP A 45 12.49 -1.80 9.85
C ASP A 45 12.96 -2.41 11.19
N MET A 46 13.73 -1.65 11.97
CA MET A 46 14.16 -2.02 13.32
C MET A 46 12.99 -2.19 14.31
N ALA A 47 11.88 -1.48 14.09
CA ALA A 47 10.67 -1.63 14.88
C ALA A 47 9.91 -2.93 14.59
N GLY A 48 10.27 -3.66 13.53
CA GLY A 48 9.66 -4.92 13.14
C GLY A 48 8.45 -4.74 12.22
N THR A 49 8.44 -3.69 11.40
CA THR A 49 7.45 -3.50 10.34
C THR A 49 7.66 -4.56 9.26
N ASP A 50 6.59 -5.22 8.83
CA ASP A 50 6.67 -6.29 7.82
C ASP A 50 6.68 -5.73 6.39
N VAL A 51 5.93 -4.64 6.16
CA VAL A 51 5.80 -3.98 4.85
C VAL A 51 6.04 -2.49 4.98
N VAL A 52 6.88 -1.94 4.12
CA VAL A 52 7.08 -0.49 3.98
C VAL A 52 6.59 -0.04 2.61
N LEU A 53 5.76 1.00 2.58
CA LEU A 53 5.24 1.61 1.37
C LEU A 53 5.86 2.99 1.16
N VAL A 54 6.42 3.23 -0.03
CA VAL A 54 6.67 4.57 -0.53
C VAL A 54 5.45 5.00 -1.32
N GLY A 55 4.54 5.71 -0.62
CA GLY A 55 3.26 6.14 -1.17
C GLY A 55 3.33 7.51 -1.83
N ASP A 56 2.44 7.79 -2.78
CA ASP A 56 2.26 9.12 -3.37
C ASP A 56 1.70 10.16 -2.36
N SER A 57 1.29 9.68 -1.17
CA SER A 57 1.08 10.53 0.03
C SER A 57 2.30 11.39 0.36
N LEU A 58 3.51 11.05 -0.12
CA LEU A 58 4.69 11.91 -0.04
C LEU A 58 4.44 13.32 -0.59
N GLY A 59 3.60 13.44 -1.61
CA GLY A 59 3.21 14.73 -2.15
C GLY A 59 2.62 15.67 -1.09
N MET A 60 1.79 15.10 -0.21
CA MET A 60 1.13 15.85 0.85
C MET A 60 2.04 16.05 2.07
N VAL A 61 2.65 14.95 2.57
CA VAL A 61 3.35 14.98 3.87
C VAL A 61 4.82 15.36 3.78
N VAL A 62 5.45 15.27 2.60
CA VAL A 62 6.86 15.60 2.38
C VAL A 62 7.02 16.83 1.48
N GLN A 63 6.31 16.87 0.34
CA GLN A 63 6.43 17.95 -0.64
C GLN A 63 5.52 19.15 -0.34
N GLY A 64 4.49 18.98 0.53
CA GLY A 64 3.59 20.06 0.95
C GLY A 64 2.50 20.41 -0.07
N HIS A 65 2.16 19.49 -0.97
CA HIS A 65 1.03 19.65 -1.88
C HIS A 65 -0.32 19.37 -1.19
N ASP A 66 -1.40 19.95 -1.69
CA ASP A 66 -2.76 19.72 -1.18
C ASP A 66 -3.31 18.33 -1.55
N THR A 67 -2.73 17.67 -2.56
CA THR A 67 -3.16 16.35 -3.07
C THR A 67 -1.96 15.53 -3.52
N THR A 68 -2.18 14.24 -3.80
CA THR A 68 -1.15 13.35 -4.35
C THR A 68 -0.93 13.51 -5.86
N VAL A 69 -1.83 14.21 -6.55
CA VAL A 69 -1.85 14.33 -8.03
C VAL A 69 -0.55 14.90 -8.64
N PRO A 70 0.16 15.89 -8.01
CA PRO A 70 1.40 16.42 -8.56
C PRO A 70 2.61 15.48 -8.54
N VAL A 71 2.54 14.38 -7.75
CA VAL A 71 3.67 13.45 -7.59
C VAL A 71 3.99 12.76 -8.90
N THR A 72 5.27 12.75 -9.26
CA THR A 72 5.76 12.11 -10.49
C THR A 72 6.38 10.73 -10.21
N VAL A 73 6.52 9.91 -11.25
CA VAL A 73 7.27 8.64 -11.17
C VAL A 73 8.70 8.86 -10.70
N GLY A 74 9.34 9.96 -11.13
CA GLY A 74 10.68 10.33 -10.71
C GLY A 74 10.78 10.60 -9.21
N ASP A 75 9.79 11.28 -8.62
CA ASP A 75 9.73 11.51 -7.17
C ASP A 75 9.63 10.18 -6.41
N ILE A 76 8.72 9.30 -6.85
CA ILE A 76 8.56 7.98 -6.22
C ILE A 76 9.86 7.18 -6.33
N ILE A 77 10.51 7.11 -7.50
CA ILE A 77 11.80 6.42 -7.68
C ILE A 77 12.85 6.99 -6.72
N TYR A 78 12.97 8.32 -6.63
CA TYR A 78 13.95 8.98 -5.77
C TYR A 78 13.76 8.59 -4.30
N HIS A 79 12.55 8.66 -3.79
CA HIS A 79 12.23 8.30 -2.42
C HIS A 79 12.34 6.79 -2.17
N THR A 80 11.89 5.95 -3.12
CA THR A 80 12.01 4.49 -3.03
C THR A 80 13.46 4.04 -2.93
N ALA A 81 14.36 4.62 -3.74
CA ALA A 81 15.79 4.30 -3.70
C ALA A 81 16.44 4.67 -2.35
N MET A 82 15.98 5.71 -1.68
CA MET A 82 16.45 6.07 -0.34
C MET A 82 15.92 5.09 0.71
N VAL A 83 14.63 4.78 0.66
CA VAL A 83 13.99 3.82 1.57
C VAL A 83 14.62 2.44 1.43
N ALA A 84 14.83 1.96 0.21
CA ALA A 84 15.48 0.67 -0.08
C ALA A 84 16.86 0.53 0.60
N ARG A 85 17.64 1.60 0.68
CA ARG A 85 18.93 1.60 1.38
C ARG A 85 18.83 1.51 2.89
N GLY A 86 17.68 1.89 3.46
CA GLY A 86 17.42 1.84 4.90
C GLY A 86 16.83 0.53 5.39
N LEU A 87 16.26 -0.28 4.49
CA LEU A 87 15.60 -1.54 4.81
C LEU A 87 16.57 -2.73 4.75
N THR A 88 16.35 -3.68 5.65
CA THR A 88 17.04 -4.97 5.68
C THR A 88 16.08 -6.16 5.73
N HIS A 89 14.85 -5.97 6.24
CA HIS A 89 13.87 -7.04 6.46
C HIS A 89 12.50 -6.75 5.86
N ALA A 90 11.99 -5.52 5.97
CA ALA A 90 10.66 -5.20 5.50
C ALA A 90 10.51 -5.31 3.97
N PHE A 91 9.36 -5.79 3.53
CA PHE A 91 9.00 -5.87 2.12
C PHE A 91 8.64 -4.48 1.58
N LEU A 92 9.33 -4.04 0.51
CA LEU A 92 9.21 -2.70 -0.04
C LEU A 92 8.20 -2.64 -1.18
N ILE A 93 7.13 -1.86 -0.98
CA ILE A 93 6.13 -1.53 -2.00
C ILE A 93 6.33 -0.08 -2.45
N SER A 94 6.14 0.19 -3.73
CA SER A 94 6.22 1.53 -4.31
C SER A 94 4.94 1.89 -5.07
N ASP A 95 4.41 3.08 -4.83
CA ASP A 95 3.24 3.56 -5.57
C ASP A 95 3.56 3.85 -7.04
N MET A 96 2.59 3.56 -7.88
CA MET A 96 2.48 4.14 -9.21
C MET A 96 1.64 5.43 -9.08
N PRO A 97 2.23 6.62 -9.26
CA PRO A 97 1.50 7.88 -9.05
C PRO A 97 0.46 8.13 -10.16
N PHE A 98 -0.36 9.15 -9.95
CA PHE A 98 -1.44 9.54 -10.85
C PHE A 98 -1.01 9.54 -12.33
N MET A 99 -1.81 8.88 -13.19
CA MET A 99 -1.63 8.78 -14.65
C MET A 99 -0.33 8.08 -15.10
N SER A 100 0.33 7.31 -14.24
CA SER A 100 1.53 6.54 -14.60
C SER A 100 1.26 5.11 -15.08
N TYR A 101 -0.02 4.70 -15.12
CA TYR A 101 -0.48 3.34 -15.48
C TYR A 101 -1.77 3.36 -16.31
N THR A 102 -1.88 4.29 -17.26
CA THR A 102 -3.09 4.46 -18.09
C THR A 102 -3.21 3.42 -19.20
N THR A 103 -2.09 2.82 -19.61
CA THR A 103 -2.03 1.66 -20.49
C THR A 103 -1.16 0.57 -19.88
N PRO A 104 -1.36 -0.72 -20.26
CA PRO A 104 -0.53 -1.82 -19.79
C PRO A 104 0.98 -1.60 -20.04
N GLU A 105 1.35 -1.11 -21.22
CA GLU A 105 2.74 -0.88 -21.60
C GLU A 105 3.36 0.25 -20.74
N GLN A 106 2.63 1.36 -20.55
CA GLN A 106 3.09 2.45 -19.68
C GLN A 106 3.26 1.96 -18.23
N ALA A 107 2.33 1.13 -17.76
CA ALA A 107 2.41 0.54 -16.43
C ALA A 107 3.63 -0.35 -16.29
N LEU A 108 3.92 -1.20 -17.28
CA LEU A 108 5.10 -2.04 -17.29
C LEU A 108 6.40 -1.22 -17.27
N ASP A 109 6.53 -0.24 -18.17
CA ASP A 109 7.71 0.64 -18.25
C ASP A 109 7.98 1.35 -16.92
N ASN A 110 6.93 1.90 -16.29
CA ASN A 110 7.08 2.58 -15.00
C ASN A 110 7.34 1.60 -13.84
N SER A 111 6.74 0.41 -13.86
CA SER A 111 7.00 -0.63 -12.85
C SER A 111 8.45 -1.10 -12.90
N VAL A 112 8.99 -1.34 -14.10
CA VAL A 112 10.40 -1.70 -14.30
C VAL A 112 11.32 -0.62 -13.71
N ARG A 113 11.03 0.65 -13.95
CA ARG A 113 11.81 1.75 -13.38
C ARG A 113 11.72 1.81 -11.85
N LEU A 114 10.52 1.67 -11.28
CA LEU A 114 10.31 1.63 -9.82
C LEU A 114 11.08 0.48 -9.17
N MET A 115 11.16 -0.67 -9.83
CA MET A 115 11.88 -1.84 -9.33
C MET A 115 13.40 -1.73 -9.56
N GLN A 116 13.85 -1.37 -10.75
CA GLN A 116 15.28 -1.35 -11.10
C GLN A 116 16.01 -0.12 -10.54
N GLU A 117 15.43 1.07 -10.68
CA GLU A 117 16.05 2.31 -10.22
C GLU A 117 15.70 2.59 -8.75
N GLY A 118 14.46 2.30 -8.33
CA GLY A 118 13.96 2.52 -6.98
C GLY A 118 14.29 1.40 -6.00
N GLY A 119 14.40 0.16 -6.47
CA GLY A 119 14.59 -1.02 -5.62
C GLY A 119 13.30 -1.55 -4.99
N ALA A 120 12.12 -1.17 -5.52
CA ALA A 120 10.85 -1.73 -5.08
C ALA A 120 10.78 -3.25 -5.36
N MET A 121 10.07 -3.97 -4.50
CA MET A 121 9.80 -5.41 -4.65
C MET A 121 8.39 -5.67 -5.20
N MET A 122 7.52 -4.65 -5.15
CA MET A 122 6.14 -4.69 -5.63
C MET A 122 5.70 -3.26 -5.99
N VAL A 123 4.81 -3.12 -6.96
CA VAL A 123 4.17 -1.84 -7.28
C VAL A 123 2.74 -1.79 -6.78
N LYS A 124 2.27 -0.60 -6.35
CA LYS A 124 0.87 -0.39 -5.98
C LYS A 124 0.20 0.56 -6.99
N LEU A 125 -1.03 0.25 -7.36
CA LEU A 125 -1.85 1.09 -8.23
C LEU A 125 -3.29 1.19 -7.72
N GLU A 126 -3.93 2.33 -7.97
CA GLU A 126 -5.31 2.58 -7.59
C GLU A 126 -6.27 2.23 -8.73
N GLY A 127 -7.30 1.47 -8.42
CA GLY A 127 -8.34 1.21 -9.40
C GLY A 127 -9.23 0.04 -9.02
N ASN A 128 -10.27 -0.09 -9.82
CA ASN A 128 -11.25 -1.16 -9.75
C ASN A 128 -11.24 -1.94 -11.08
N GLU A 129 -12.39 -2.38 -11.54
CA GLU A 129 -12.59 -3.06 -12.82
C GLU A 129 -11.79 -2.45 -13.99
N GLY A 130 -11.65 -1.12 -14.05
CA GLY A 130 -10.89 -0.43 -15.10
C GLY A 130 -9.39 -0.72 -15.11
N GLN A 131 -8.82 -1.31 -14.04
CA GLN A 131 -7.39 -1.62 -13.94
C GLN A 131 -7.07 -3.12 -14.07
N ILE A 132 -8.07 -3.97 -14.26
CA ILE A 132 -7.90 -5.43 -14.38
C ILE A 132 -6.89 -5.77 -15.48
N VAL A 133 -7.01 -5.14 -16.64
CA VAL A 133 -6.12 -5.39 -17.80
C VAL A 133 -4.67 -4.99 -17.48
N VAL A 134 -4.47 -3.91 -16.72
CA VAL A 134 -3.13 -3.47 -16.29
C VAL A 134 -2.55 -4.47 -15.30
N VAL A 135 -3.32 -4.90 -14.29
CA VAL A 135 -2.88 -5.88 -13.29
C VAL A 135 -2.52 -7.20 -13.94
N GLU A 136 -3.38 -7.71 -14.84
CA GLU A 136 -3.13 -8.95 -15.58
C GLU A 136 -1.85 -8.86 -16.43
N TYR A 137 -1.65 -7.74 -17.12
CA TYR A 137 -0.47 -7.53 -17.94
C TYR A 137 0.82 -7.46 -17.11
N LEU A 138 0.81 -6.76 -15.98
CA LEU A 138 1.94 -6.73 -15.05
C LEU A 138 2.24 -8.11 -14.47
N ALA A 139 1.22 -8.85 -14.04
CA ALA A 139 1.37 -10.20 -13.49
C ALA A 139 1.95 -11.19 -14.52
N GLN A 140 1.54 -11.08 -15.81
CA GLN A 140 2.11 -11.88 -16.91
C GLN A 140 3.58 -11.59 -17.19
N HIS A 141 4.11 -10.46 -16.68
CA HIS A 141 5.51 -10.05 -16.78
C HIS A 141 6.26 -10.20 -15.45
N ASP A 142 5.75 -11.02 -14.53
CA ASP A 142 6.35 -11.29 -13.21
C ASP A 142 6.52 -10.03 -12.33
N ILE A 143 5.71 -8.99 -12.56
CA ILE A 143 5.67 -7.81 -11.71
C ILE A 143 4.65 -8.02 -10.59
N PRO A 144 5.06 -8.08 -9.31
CA PRO A 144 4.13 -8.19 -8.19
C PRO A 144 3.28 -6.92 -8.03
N VAL A 145 1.97 -7.10 -7.77
CA VAL A 145 1.01 -5.99 -7.74
C VAL A 145 0.22 -5.96 -6.44
N CYS A 146 0.18 -4.78 -5.82
CA CYS A 146 -0.78 -4.41 -4.79
C CYS A 146 -1.91 -3.58 -5.43
N ALA A 147 -3.12 -4.12 -5.46
CA ALA A 147 -4.27 -3.42 -6.02
C ALA A 147 -5.04 -2.67 -4.93
N HIS A 148 -5.26 -1.36 -5.11
CA HIS A 148 -5.87 -0.49 -4.11
C HIS A 148 -7.32 -0.17 -4.45
N LEU A 149 -8.23 -0.53 -3.55
CA LEU A 149 -9.68 -0.31 -3.61
C LEU A 149 -10.17 0.60 -2.47
N GLY A 150 -11.39 1.07 -2.60
CA GLY A 150 -12.03 1.97 -1.63
C GLY A 150 -11.83 3.44 -2.00
N LEU A 151 -11.43 4.26 -1.04
CA LEU A 151 -11.03 5.64 -1.32
C LEU A 151 -9.73 5.63 -2.13
N ARG A 152 -9.70 6.41 -3.19
CA ARG A 152 -8.56 6.56 -4.09
C ARG A 152 -8.09 8.01 -4.08
N PRO A 153 -7.01 8.36 -3.36
CA PRO A 153 -6.48 9.71 -3.29
C PRO A 153 -6.18 10.34 -4.65
N GLN A 154 -5.70 9.56 -5.61
CA GLN A 154 -5.45 10.02 -6.99
C GLN A 154 -6.73 10.45 -7.72
N SER A 155 -7.89 9.96 -7.31
CA SER A 155 -9.19 10.32 -7.87
C SER A 155 -9.91 11.45 -7.10
N VAL A 156 -9.23 12.16 -6.19
CA VAL A 156 -9.83 13.14 -5.28
C VAL A 156 -10.63 14.22 -6.01
N HIS A 157 -10.14 14.71 -7.15
CA HIS A 157 -10.84 15.72 -7.95
C HIS A 157 -12.14 15.19 -8.60
N LYS A 158 -12.21 13.89 -8.90
CA LYS A 158 -13.42 13.24 -9.42
C LYS A 158 -14.41 12.88 -8.31
N ILE A 159 -13.90 12.40 -7.17
CA ILE A 159 -14.72 11.99 -6.00
C ILE A 159 -15.19 13.23 -5.21
N GLY A 160 -14.43 14.33 -5.25
CA GLY A 160 -14.76 15.61 -4.63
C GLY A 160 -14.49 15.67 -3.12
N SER A 161 -14.08 14.59 -2.48
CA SER A 161 -13.75 14.58 -1.04
C SER A 161 -13.21 13.23 -0.55
N PHE A 162 -12.50 13.25 0.59
CA PHE A 162 -12.06 12.04 1.30
C PHE A 162 -13.23 11.47 2.13
N LYS A 163 -14.07 10.64 1.52
CA LYS A 163 -15.25 10.01 2.16
C LYS A 163 -15.10 8.49 2.18
N VAL A 164 -15.71 7.88 3.22
CA VAL A 164 -15.85 6.42 3.32
C VAL A 164 -16.58 5.88 2.09
N GLN A 165 -15.99 4.92 1.42
CA GLN A 165 -16.52 4.24 0.23
C GLN A 165 -17.23 2.94 0.63
N GLY A 166 -18.21 2.49 -0.15
CA GLY A 166 -18.90 1.22 0.11
C GLY A 166 -19.94 1.24 1.23
N ARG A 167 -20.47 2.41 1.61
CA ARG A 167 -21.63 2.49 2.52
C ARG A 167 -22.93 1.99 1.88
N ASP A 168 -23.06 2.17 0.59
CA ASP A 168 -24.16 1.60 -0.20
C ASP A 168 -23.89 0.11 -0.47
N LYS A 169 -24.90 -0.74 -0.28
CA LYS A 169 -24.75 -2.20 -0.42
C LYS A 169 -24.39 -2.65 -1.83
N ALA A 170 -24.85 -1.93 -2.85
CA ALA A 170 -24.50 -2.28 -4.24
C ALA A 170 -23.03 -1.94 -4.50
N ILE A 171 -22.56 -0.79 -3.99
CA ILE A 171 -21.15 -0.39 -4.09
C ILE A 171 -20.26 -1.35 -3.29
N ALA A 172 -20.65 -1.76 -2.09
CA ALA A 172 -19.92 -2.74 -1.28
C ALA A 172 -19.79 -4.08 -2.01
N LYS A 173 -20.89 -4.58 -2.57
CA LYS A 173 -20.91 -5.82 -3.36
C LYS A 173 -20.03 -5.73 -4.61
N GLN A 174 -20.06 -4.60 -5.32
CA GLN A 174 -19.19 -4.38 -6.47
C GLN A 174 -17.72 -4.38 -6.07
N MET A 175 -17.37 -3.70 -4.96
CA MET A 175 -15.98 -3.66 -4.45
C MET A 175 -15.47 -5.05 -4.08
N ALA A 176 -16.31 -5.90 -3.47
CA ALA A 176 -15.95 -7.29 -3.19
C ALA A 176 -15.72 -8.10 -4.48
N GLN A 177 -16.58 -7.89 -5.49
CA GLN A 177 -16.37 -8.51 -6.81
C GLN A 177 -15.09 -8.00 -7.49
N ASP A 178 -14.82 -6.70 -7.40
CA ASP A 178 -13.59 -6.10 -7.95
C ASP A 178 -12.33 -6.71 -7.29
N ALA A 179 -12.34 -6.88 -5.96
CA ALA A 179 -11.23 -7.51 -5.22
C ALA A 179 -10.96 -8.93 -5.72
N LYS A 180 -12.02 -9.74 -5.87
CA LYS A 180 -11.91 -11.10 -6.40
C LYS A 180 -11.38 -11.14 -7.82
N THR A 181 -11.84 -10.23 -8.66
CA THR A 181 -11.41 -10.16 -10.07
C THR A 181 -9.96 -9.69 -10.17
N LEU A 182 -9.54 -8.70 -9.35
CA LEU A 182 -8.14 -8.25 -9.30
C LEU A 182 -7.20 -9.36 -8.80
N GLN A 183 -7.61 -10.13 -7.77
CA GLN A 183 -6.86 -11.33 -7.38
C GLN A 183 -6.73 -12.32 -8.55
N SER A 184 -7.82 -12.59 -9.26
CA SER A 184 -7.81 -13.52 -10.41
C SER A 184 -6.95 -13.01 -11.57
N ALA A 185 -6.82 -11.69 -11.71
CA ALA A 185 -5.92 -11.04 -12.66
C ALA A 185 -4.44 -11.08 -12.23
N GLY A 186 -4.14 -11.53 -11.01
CA GLY A 186 -2.78 -11.72 -10.51
C GLY A 186 -2.32 -10.69 -9.48
N ALA A 187 -3.22 -9.89 -8.88
CA ALA A 187 -2.85 -9.07 -7.73
C ALA A 187 -2.40 -9.94 -6.56
N ASP A 188 -1.28 -9.61 -5.95
CA ASP A 188 -0.67 -10.34 -4.82
C ASP A 188 -1.12 -9.82 -3.47
N ILE A 189 -1.56 -8.56 -3.39
CA ILE A 189 -2.10 -7.89 -2.20
C ILE A 189 -3.28 -7.03 -2.63
N ILE A 190 -4.33 -6.98 -1.80
CA ILE A 190 -5.41 -5.99 -1.89
C ILE A 190 -5.22 -4.97 -0.76
N LEU A 191 -5.18 -3.68 -1.10
CA LEU A 191 -5.22 -2.59 -0.14
C LEU A 191 -6.61 -1.98 -0.12
N LEU A 192 -7.19 -1.82 1.07
CA LEU A 192 -8.51 -1.22 1.27
C LEU A 192 -8.39 0.10 2.03
N GLU A 193 -8.88 1.19 1.46
CA GLU A 193 -8.85 2.49 2.13
C GLU A 193 -10.25 3.04 2.39
N CYS A 194 -10.48 3.47 3.64
CA CYS A 194 -11.70 4.18 4.07
C CYS A 194 -12.99 3.45 3.64
N VAL A 195 -13.14 2.20 4.06
CA VAL A 195 -14.34 1.38 3.85
C VAL A 195 -14.99 1.02 5.20
N PRO A 196 -16.29 0.69 5.26
CA PRO A 196 -16.92 0.15 6.47
C PRO A 196 -16.23 -1.14 6.94
N ASN A 197 -16.21 -1.38 8.26
CA ASN A 197 -15.57 -2.56 8.86
C ASN A 197 -16.09 -3.87 8.27
N GLU A 198 -17.39 -3.95 8.03
CA GLU A 198 -18.06 -5.13 7.46
C GLU A 198 -17.58 -5.39 6.04
N VAL A 199 -17.38 -4.35 5.24
CA VAL A 199 -16.86 -4.46 3.87
C VAL A 199 -15.41 -4.93 3.89
N GLY A 200 -14.59 -4.41 4.82
CA GLY A 200 -13.22 -4.87 5.03
C GLY A 200 -13.18 -6.36 5.38
N GLN A 201 -14.04 -6.80 6.30
CA GLN A 201 -14.16 -8.19 6.70
C GLN A 201 -14.59 -9.09 5.53
N ASP A 202 -15.69 -8.74 4.86
CA ASP A 202 -16.25 -9.52 3.74
C ASP A 202 -15.22 -9.73 2.63
N ILE A 203 -14.45 -8.69 2.29
CA ILE A 203 -13.40 -8.78 1.27
C ILE A 203 -12.24 -9.66 1.76
N THR A 204 -11.82 -9.52 3.01
CA THR A 204 -10.72 -10.31 3.59
C THR A 204 -11.03 -11.80 3.61
N GLU A 205 -12.28 -12.16 3.91
CA GLU A 205 -12.76 -13.56 3.89
C GLU A 205 -12.96 -14.10 2.46
N LEU A 206 -13.17 -13.21 1.47
CA LEU A 206 -13.47 -13.58 0.08
C LEU A 206 -12.23 -13.90 -0.74
N VAL A 207 -11.08 -13.24 -0.45
CA VAL A 207 -9.85 -13.37 -1.23
C VAL A 207 -8.78 -14.16 -0.50
N ASP A 208 -7.91 -14.86 -1.25
CA ASP A 208 -6.83 -15.67 -0.69
C ASP A 208 -5.54 -14.86 -0.47
N VAL A 209 -5.40 -13.73 -1.17
CA VAL A 209 -4.25 -12.83 -1.02
C VAL A 209 -4.38 -11.96 0.23
N PRO A 210 -3.27 -11.50 0.85
CA PRO A 210 -3.33 -10.60 1.99
C PRO A 210 -4.13 -9.33 1.70
N VAL A 211 -4.94 -8.90 2.68
CA VAL A 211 -5.70 -7.65 2.64
C VAL A 211 -5.12 -6.69 3.67
N ILE A 212 -4.60 -5.57 3.21
CA ILE A 212 -4.03 -4.50 4.04
C ILE A 212 -5.03 -3.35 4.10
N GLY A 213 -5.39 -2.92 5.31
CA GLY A 213 -6.38 -1.86 5.51
C GLY A 213 -5.79 -0.56 6.01
N ILE A 214 -6.36 0.55 5.57
CA ILE A 214 -6.22 1.87 6.17
C ILE A 214 -7.61 2.48 6.35
N GLY A 215 -8.07 2.59 7.60
CA GLY A 215 -9.47 2.96 7.88
C GLY A 215 -10.48 1.97 7.33
N ALA A 216 -10.16 0.67 7.32
CA ALA A 216 -11.00 -0.42 6.82
C ALA A 216 -11.48 -1.37 7.95
N GLY A 217 -11.25 -1.00 9.20
CA GLY A 217 -11.63 -1.80 10.37
C GLY A 217 -10.55 -2.80 10.79
N PRO A 218 -10.79 -3.57 11.88
CA PRO A 218 -9.81 -4.46 12.49
C PRO A 218 -9.75 -5.87 11.88
N HIS A 219 -10.65 -6.20 10.96
CA HIS A 219 -10.82 -7.57 10.45
C HIS A 219 -10.06 -7.85 9.14
N VAL A 220 -9.13 -6.98 8.78
CA VAL A 220 -8.19 -7.17 7.66
C VAL A 220 -6.91 -7.85 8.14
N ASP A 221 -6.15 -8.47 7.24
CA ASP A 221 -4.94 -9.22 7.59
C ASP A 221 -3.79 -8.32 8.06
N GLY A 222 -3.75 -7.06 7.61
CA GLY A 222 -2.74 -6.09 8.01
C GLY A 222 -3.26 -4.66 8.06
N GLN A 223 -2.53 -3.80 8.77
CA GLN A 223 -2.86 -2.37 8.92
C GLN A 223 -1.71 -1.52 8.39
N ILE A 224 -2.04 -0.52 7.57
CA ILE A 224 -1.07 0.48 7.14
C ILE A 224 -1.48 1.87 7.61
N LEU A 225 -0.50 2.67 8.02
CA LEU A 225 -0.67 4.08 8.33
C LEU A 225 0.46 4.91 7.69
N VAL A 226 0.16 6.17 7.41
CA VAL A 226 1.18 7.15 7.04
C VAL A 226 2.02 7.45 8.28
N LEU A 227 3.32 7.23 8.19
CA LEU A 227 4.23 7.38 9.35
C LEU A 227 4.14 8.77 9.99
N TYR A 228 4.04 9.81 9.17
CA TYR A 228 3.94 11.20 9.65
C TYR A 228 2.67 11.44 10.47
N ASP A 229 1.56 10.77 10.13
CA ASP A 229 0.33 10.82 10.91
C ASP A 229 0.51 10.13 12.27
N VAL A 230 1.15 8.95 12.28
CA VAL A 230 1.46 8.19 13.51
C VAL A 230 2.33 8.98 14.46
N LEU A 231 3.33 9.70 13.92
CA LEU A 231 4.27 10.51 14.70
C LEU A 231 3.71 11.90 15.07
N GLY A 232 2.52 12.25 14.60
CA GLY A 232 1.92 13.57 14.86
C GLY A 232 2.65 14.72 14.19
N ILE A 233 3.40 14.46 13.11
CA ILE A 233 4.17 15.47 12.37
C ILE A 233 3.30 16.16 11.32
N THR A 234 2.30 15.45 10.77
CA THR A 234 1.37 15.99 9.77
C THR A 234 0.63 17.20 10.32
N GLN A 235 0.67 18.31 9.58
CA GLN A 235 -0.03 19.54 9.95
C GLN A 235 -1.53 19.43 9.64
N GLY A 236 -2.37 19.99 10.50
CA GLY A 236 -3.81 20.08 10.28
C GLY A 236 -4.61 18.94 10.89
N ARG A 237 -5.72 18.53 10.23
CA ARG A 237 -6.64 17.53 10.75
C ARG A 237 -6.22 16.12 10.35
N LEU A 238 -5.87 15.31 11.32
CA LEU A 238 -5.60 13.88 11.10
C LEU A 238 -6.86 13.11 10.66
N PRO A 239 -6.72 12.07 9.83
CA PRO A 239 -7.80 11.13 9.53
C PRO A 239 -8.35 10.51 10.82
N ARG A 240 -9.67 10.22 10.85
CA ARG A 240 -10.34 9.71 12.06
C ARG A 240 -9.85 8.35 12.54
N PHE A 241 -9.27 7.56 11.66
CA PHE A 241 -8.73 6.23 11.95
C PHE A 241 -7.30 6.27 12.51
N VAL A 242 -6.64 7.42 12.47
CA VAL A 242 -5.32 7.60 13.06
C VAL A 242 -5.47 7.85 14.55
N LYS A 243 -4.75 7.05 15.34
CA LYS A 243 -4.64 7.28 16.77
C LYS A 243 -3.66 8.40 17.02
N ASN A 244 -4.08 9.37 17.80
CA ASN A 244 -3.17 10.40 18.35
C ASN A 244 -2.47 9.80 19.57
N PHE A 245 -1.12 9.68 19.50
CA PHE A 245 -0.29 9.13 20.57
C PHE A 245 0.25 10.23 21.47
#